data_adda54fc13288cba45b6ad44ef96db2f
#
_entry.id   adda54fc13288cba45b6ad44ef96db2f
#
_cell.length_a   1.000
_cell.length_b   1.000
_cell.length_c   1.000
_cell.angle_alpha   90.00
_cell.angle_beta   90.00
_cell.angle_gamma   90.00
#
_symmetry.space_group_name_H-M   'P 1'
#
loop_
_entity.id
_entity.type
_entity.pdbx_description
1 polymer ?
#
loop_
_entity_poly.entity_id
_entity_poly.type
_entity_poly.pdbx_seq_one_letter_code
_entity_poly.pdbx_strand_id
1 'polypeptide(L)'
;MAHPLKHAQSSARKFGGRAEDYLPIHNWFDESKAFLGDFRHRALRHHAEGIFLAEKLFGVAILNSDGNQVPVRYVGEQHVREDLGCIPTAQDWFLQIKPQRWMYGQRLDEETPKTKEDPV
;
A
#
# COMPACT_ATOMS: atom_id res chain seq x y z
N MET A 1 2.84 -13.73 -7.51
CA MET A 1 2.18 -12.81 -6.61
C MET A 1 0.90 -13.43 -6.09
N ALA A 2 0.66 -13.34 -4.82
CA ALA A 2 -0.50 -13.98 -4.23
C ALA A 2 -1.78 -13.21 -4.54
N HIS A 3 -2.83 -13.94 -4.78
CA HIS A 3 -4.15 -13.37 -4.95
C HIS A 3 -4.67 -12.90 -3.58
N PRO A 4 -5.47 -11.83 -3.51
CA PRO A 4 -6.01 -11.37 -2.22
C PRO A 4 -6.68 -12.45 -1.38
N LEU A 5 -7.34 -13.41 -2.00
CA LEU A 5 -7.96 -14.49 -1.27
C LEU A 5 -6.93 -15.33 -0.53
N LYS A 6 -5.74 -15.54 -1.09
CA LYS A 6 -4.69 -16.29 -0.42
C LYS A 6 -4.22 -15.57 0.83
N HIS A 7 -4.08 -14.26 0.77
CA HIS A 7 -3.73 -13.45 1.94
C HIS A 7 -4.84 -13.52 2.98
N ALA A 8 -6.10 -13.48 2.54
CA ALA A 8 -7.23 -13.56 3.46
C ALA A 8 -7.30 -14.91 4.17
N GLN A 9 -7.01 -15.98 3.45
CA GLN A 9 -6.95 -17.31 4.04
C GLN A 9 -5.83 -17.40 5.07
N SER A 10 -4.69 -16.78 4.77
CA SER A 10 -3.59 -16.72 5.72
C SER A 10 -3.98 -15.93 6.97
N SER A 11 -4.73 -14.84 6.81
CA SER A 11 -5.22 -14.07 7.94
C SER A 11 -6.12 -14.89 8.83
N ALA A 12 -7.02 -15.69 8.23
CA ALA A 12 -7.92 -16.53 9.01
C ALA A 12 -7.13 -17.57 9.82
N ARG A 13 -6.08 -18.11 9.25
CA ARG A 13 -5.22 -19.04 9.98
C ARG A 13 -4.50 -18.37 11.14
N LYS A 14 -4.10 -17.11 10.97
CA LYS A 14 -3.35 -16.39 11.98
C LYS A 14 -4.23 -15.81 13.08
N PHE A 15 -5.35 -15.24 12.71
CA PHE A 15 -6.15 -14.44 13.64
C PHE A 15 -7.51 -15.05 13.96
N GLY A 16 -7.86 -16.17 13.32
CA GLY A 16 -9.17 -16.78 13.49
C GLY A 16 -10.19 -16.12 12.56
N GLY A 17 -11.44 -16.50 12.71
CA GLY A 17 -12.50 -16.03 11.84
C GLY A 17 -12.44 -16.68 10.48
N ARG A 18 -12.97 -15.99 9.49
CA ARG A 18 -13.04 -16.49 8.13
C ARG A 18 -12.32 -15.58 7.18
N ALA A 19 -11.92 -16.12 6.03
CA ALA A 19 -11.21 -15.32 5.02
C ALA A 19 -12.00 -14.08 4.63
N GLU A 20 -13.32 -14.20 4.53
CA GLU A 20 -14.16 -13.08 4.16
C GLU A 20 -14.02 -11.90 5.11
N ASP A 21 -13.66 -12.16 6.37
CA ASP A 21 -13.51 -11.07 7.34
C ASP A 21 -12.38 -10.13 6.96
N TYR A 22 -11.38 -10.64 6.26
CA TYR A 22 -10.16 -9.89 5.96
C TYR A 22 -10.04 -9.50 4.50
N LEU A 23 -10.88 -10.07 3.65
CA LEU A 23 -10.77 -9.87 2.21
C LEU A 23 -10.85 -8.41 1.79
N PRO A 24 -11.73 -7.56 2.38
CA PRO A 24 -11.76 -6.16 1.98
C PRO A 24 -10.43 -5.43 2.16
N ILE A 25 -9.71 -5.75 3.23
CA ILE A 25 -8.41 -5.13 3.49
C ILE A 25 -7.41 -5.58 2.43
N HIS A 26 -7.35 -6.88 2.17
CA HIS A 26 -6.42 -7.42 1.18
C HIS A 26 -6.74 -6.94 -0.23
N ASN A 27 -8.03 -6.83 -0.57
CA ASN A 27 -8.43 -6.27 -1.85
C ASN A 27 -7.94 -4.83 -1.99
N TRP A 28 -8.04 -4.06 -0.91
CA TRP A 28 -7.61 -2.66 -0.95
C TRP A 28 -6.14 -2.52 -1.31
N PHE A 29 -5.29 -3.37 -0.72
CA PHE A 29 -3.85 -3.30 -1.04
C PHE A 29 -3.57 -3.59 -2.50
N ASP A 30 -4.37 -4.43 -3.14
CA ASP A 30 -4.14 -4.84 -4.51
C ASP A 30 -5.00 -4.11 -5.54
N GLU A 31 -5.87 -3.18 -5.11
CA GLU A 31 -6.68 -2.41 -6.05
C GLU A 31 -5.86 -1.63 -7.05
N SER A 32 -4.65 -1.24 -6.65
CA SER A 32 -3.78 -0.45 -7.52
C SER A 32 -3.33 -1.20 -8.76
N LYS A 33 -3.55 -2.52 -8.83
CA LYS A 33 -3.31 -3.27 -10.06
C LYS A 33 -4.10 -2.71 -11.23
N ALA A 34 -5.20 -2.01 -10.96
CA ALA A 34 -5.98 -1.38 -12.02
C ALA A 34 -5.18 -0.30 -12.75
N PHE A 35 -4.19 0.29 -12.09
CA PHE A 35 -3.38 1.35 -12.71
C PHE A 35 -2.16 0.79 -13.43
N LEU A 36 -1.61 -0.34 -12.96
CA LEU A 36 -0.44 -0.94 -13.54
C LEU A 36 -0.41 -2.39 -13.11
N GLY A 37 -0.49 -3.31 -14.06
CA GLY A 37 -0.72 -4.72 -13.75
C GLY A 37 0.48 -5.47 -13.19
N ASP A 38 1.70 -4.91 -13.29
CA ASP A 38 2.86 -5.63 -12.77
C ASP A 38 3.16 -5.19 -11.32
N PHE A 39 4.27 -5.69 -10.78
CA PHE A 39 4.61 -5.50 -9.37
C PHE A 39 4.77 -4.03 -8.97
N ARG A 40 4.99 -3.13 -9.93
CA ARG A 40 5.20 -1.71 -9.61
C ARG A 40 3.96 -1.04 -9.02
N HIS A 41 2.76 -1.62 -9.22
CA HIS A 41 1.56 -1.09 -8.60
C HIS A 41 1.70 -1.05 -7.08
N ARG A 42 2.54 -1.93 -6.54
CA ARG A 42 2.73 -2.04 -5.10
C ARG A 42 3.30 -0.77 -4.47
N ALA A 43 3.97 0.07 -5.28
CA ALA A 43 4.51 1.33 -4.77
C ALA A 43 3.44 2.23 -4.18
N LEU A 44 2.19 2.06 -4.56
CA LEU A 44 1.11 2.91 -4.07
C LEU A 44 0.69 2.58 -2.65
N ARG A 45 0.69 1.32 -2.25
CA ARG A 45 0.12 0.93 -0.95
C ARG A 45 0.94 -0.08 -0.17
N HIS A 46 1.91 -0.78 -0.79
CA HIS A 46 2.68 -1.82 -0.11
C HIS A 46 3.88 -1.24 0.61
N HIS A 47 3.64 -0.49 1.67
CA HIS A 47 4.67 0.11 2.51
C HIS A 47 4.06 0.53 3.84
N ALA A 48 4.89 0.97 4.76
CA ALA A 48 4.44 1.33 6.11
C ALA A 48 3.32 2.37 6.07
N GLU A 49 3.46 3.38 5.22
CA GLU A 49 2.45 4.44 5.10
C GLU A 49 1.13 3.89 4.56
N GLY A 50 1.21 2.92 3.65
CA GLY A 50 0.02 2.25 3.13
C GLY A 50 -0.70 1.46 4.22
N ILE A 51 0.06 0.85 5.13
CA ILE A 51 -0.52 0.11 6.25
C ILE A 51 -1.27 1.08 7.18
N PHE A 52 -0.67 2.24 7.48
CA PHE A 52 -1.35 3.23 8.30
C PHE A 52 -2.57 3.81 7.60
N LEU A 53 -2.50 3.95 6.28
CA LEU A 53 -3.64 4.42 5.51
C LEU A 53 -4.79 3.41 5.57
N ALA A 54 -4.49 2.12 5.48
CA ALA A 54 -5.49 1.07 5.64
C ALA A 54 -6.14 1.14 7.01
N GLU A 55 -5.34 1.36 8.05
CA GLU A 55 -5.86 1.51 9.41
C GLU A 55 -6.81 2.70 9.50
N LYS A 56 -6.46 3.78 8.84
CA LYS A 56 -7.29 4.96 8.84
C LYS A 56 -8.61 4.71 8.12
N LEU A 57 -8.58 3.94 7.07
CA LEU A 57 -9.75 3.69 6.25
C LEU A 57 -10.70 2.65 6.85
N PHE A 58 -10.15 1.57 7.39
CA PHE A 58 -10.95 0.45 7.90
C PHE A 58 -11.16 0.51 9.41
N GLY A 59 -10.46 1.38 10.12
CA GLY A 59 -10.51 1.48 11.58
C GLY A 59 -9.31 0.80 12.20
N VAL A 60 -9.14 1.01 13.51
CA VAL A 60 -8.00 0.47 14.24
C VAL A 60 -8.06 -1.05 14.28
N ALA A 61 -9.26 -1.61 14.38
CA ALA A 61 -9.46 -3.05 14.43
C ALA A 61 -10.76 -3.41 13.75
N ILE A 62 -10.84 -4.63 13.27
CA ILE A 62 -12.08 -5.19 12.75
C ILE A 62 -12.50 -6.33 13.66
N LEU A 63 -13.81 -6.57 13.71
CA LEU A 63 -14.37 -7.68 14.47
C LEU A 63 -14.49 -8.86 13.52
N ASN A 64 -13.82 -9.96 13.82
CA ASN A 64 -13.89 -11.12 12.94
C ASN A 64 -15.10 -12.00 13.29
N SER A 65 -15.31 -13.06 12.51
CA SER A 65 -16.44 -13.96 12.69
C SER A 65 -16.43 -14.70 14.01
N ASP A 66 -15.26 -14.81 14.64
CA ASP A 66 -15.15 -15.46 15.94
C ASP A 66 -15.41 -14.50 17.09
N GLY A 67 -15.71 -13.24 16.79
CA GLY A 67 -15.99 -12.25 17.82
C GLY A 67 -14.76 -11.59 18.41
N ASN A 68 -13.59 -11.74 17.76
CA ASN A 68 -12.36 -11.14 18.25
C ASN A 68 -12.02 -9.88 17.48
N GLN A 69 -11.41 -8.93 18.17
CA GLN A 69 -10.90 -7.72 17.53
C GLN A 69 -9.53 -8.00 16.94
N VAL A 70 -9.37 -7.71 15.67
CA VAL A 70 -8.09 -7.92 14.98
C VAL A 70 -7.59 -6.58 14.48
N PRO A 71 -6.40 -6.14 14.89
CA PRO A 71 -5.87 -4.86 14.42
C PRO A 71 -5.69 -4.85 12.91
N VAL A 72 -6.21 -3.83 12.26
CA VAL A 72 -6.07 -3.67 10.81
C VAL A 72 -4.59 -3.59 10.42
N ARG A 73 -3.80 -2.95 11.27
CA ARG A 73 -2.37 -2.84 11.04
C ARG A 73 -1.72 -4.23 10.91
N TYR A 74 -2.13 -5.19 11.72
CA TYR A 74 -1.56 -6.53 11.66
C TYR A 74 -1.89 -7.21 10.34
N VAL A 75 -3.12 -7.01 9.85
CA VAL A 75 -3.54 -7.57 8.57
C VAL A 75 -2.74 -6.94 7.43
N GLY A 76 -2.54 -5.62 7.50
CA GLY A 76 -1.75 -4.91 6.49
C GLY A 76 -0.29 -5.34 6.51
N GLU A 77 0.31 -5.47 7.69
CA GLU A 77 1.69 -5.94 7.80
C GLU A 77 1.83 -7.33 7.21
N GLN A 78 0.87 -8.18 7.49
CA GLN A 78 0.88 -9.53 6.94
C GLN A 78 0.86 -9.49 5.41
N HIS A 79 -0.05 -8.69 4.83
CA HIS A 79 -0.16 -8.61 3.37
C HIS A 79 1.15 -8.18 2.74
N VAL A 80 1.74 -7.11 3.26
CA VAL A 80 2.98 -6.56 2.69
C VAL A 80 4.13 -7.54 2.86
N ARG A 81 4.26 -8.17 4.04
CA ARG A 81 5.32 -9.13 4.25
C ARG A 81 5.17 -10.37 3.39
N GLU A 82 3.95 -10.83 3.17
CA GLU A 82 3.74 -12.00 2.32
C GLU A 82 4.11 -11.72 0.88
N ASP A 83 3.90 -10.48 0.42
CA ASP A 83 4.26 -10.12 -0.94
C ASP A 83 5.74 -9.79 -1.10
N LEU A 84 6.34 -9.12 -0.13
CA LEU A 84 7.68 -8.55 -0.31
C LEU A 84 8.76 -9.15 0.59
N GLY A 85 8.36 -9.86 1.64
CA GLY A 85 9.32 -10.36 2.63
C GLY A 85 9.77 -9.33 3.63
N CYS A 86 9.36 -8.08 3.47
CA CYS A 86 9.71 -6.99 4.37
C CYS A 86 8.65 -5.91 4.27
N ILE A 87 8.74 -4.89 5.12
CA ILE A 87 7.85 -3.74 5.05
C ILE A 87 8.70 -2.52 4.70
N PRO A 88 8.71 -2.11 3.43
CA PRO A 88 9.45 -0.90 3.06
C PRO A 88 8.68 0.34 3.48
N THR A 89 9.32 1.50 3.38
CA THR A 89 8.63 2.78 3.49
C THR A 89 8.22 3.23 2.10
N ALA A 90 7.33 4.21 2.04
CA ALA A 90 6.99 4.83 0.74
C ALA A 90 8.23 5.43 0.10
N GLN A 91 9.13 6.01 0.92
CA GLN A 91 10.36 6.60 0.40
C GLN A 91 11.23 5.55 -0.30
N ASP A 92 11.27 4.32 0.24
CA ASP A 92 12.05 3.26 -0.40
C ASP A 92 11.59 3.04 -1.85
N TRP A 93 10.28 3.12 -2.09
CA TRP A 93 9.76 3.00 -3.44
C TRP A 93 10.05 4.25 -4.27
N PHE A 94 9.81 5.44 -3.69
CA PHE A 94 9.91 6.69 -4.45
C PHE A 94 11.33 6.99 -4.89
N LEU A 95 12.32 6.57 -4.10
CA LEU A 95 13.71 6.78 -4.48
C LEU A 95 14.13 5.96 -5.70
N GLN A 96 13.30 4.99 -6.11
CA GLN A 96 13.56 4.21 -7.32
C GLN A 96 12.97 4.86 -8.57
N ILE A 97 12.24 5.95 -8.42
CA ILE A 97 11.64 6.62 -9.57
C ILE A 97 12.73 7.33 -10.34
N LYS A 98 12.78 7.07 -11.66
CA LYS A 98 13.73 7.73 -12.52
C LYS A 98 13.18 9.11 -12.87
N PRO A 99 13.86 10.20 -12.49
CA PRO A 99 13.32 11.53 -12.71
C PRO A 99 13.13 11.85 -14.19
N GLN A 100 12.01 12.50 -14.48
CA GLN A 100 11.69 13.02 -15.80
C GLN A 100 11.43 14.49 -15.63
N ARG A 101 11.68 15.26 -16.70
CA ARG A 101 11.59 16.69 -16.56
C ARG A 101 10.25 17.20 -16.05
N TRP A 102 9.15 16.63 -16.53
CA TRP A 102 7.82 17.06 -16.12
C TRP A 102 7.52 16.82 -14.65
N MET A 103 8.28 15.93 -14.01
CA MET A 103 8.05 15.62 -12.60
C MET A 103 8.47 16.73 -11.67
N TYR A 104 9.28 17.69 -12.14
CA TYR A 104 9.69 18.79 -11.30
C TYR A 104 8.62 19.88 -11.20
N GLY A 105 7.54 19.75 -11.95
CA GLY A 105 6.46 20.70 -11.92
C GLY A 105 6.68 21.82 -12.91
N GLN A 106 5.66 22.64 -13.04
CA GLN A 106 5.70 23.75 -13.95
C GLN A 106 5.72 25.02 -13.15
N ARG A 107 6.54 25.99 -13.59
CA ARG A 107 6.59 27.25 -12.89
C ARG A 107 5.35 28.04 -13.20
N LEU A 108 4.74 28.58 -12.17
CA LEU A 108 3.58 29.41 -12.36
C LEU A 108 3.94 30.85 -12.52
N ASP A 109 5.11 31.28 -12.00
CA ASP A 109 5.57 32.65 -12.11
C ASP A 109 6.40 32.78 -13.35
N GLU A 110 5.82 33.39 -14.37
CA GLU A 110 6.50 33.50 -15.60
C GLU A 110 7.54 34.47 -15.65
N GLU A 111 7.58 35.39 -14.72
CA GLU A 111 8.61 36.37 -14.76
C GLU A 111 9.89 35.83 -14.31
N THR A 112 9.91 34.71 -13.62
CA THR A 112 11.13 34.13 -13.11
C THR A 112 11.76 33.29 -14.15
N PRO A 113 12.93 33.58 -14.54
CA PRO A 113 13.59 32.74 -15.54
C PRO A 113 13.81 31.42 -14.94
N LYS A 114 13.72 30.48 -15.72
CA LYS A 114 13.92 29.23 -15.34
C LYS A 114 15.22 28.82 -15.28
N THR A 115 15.68 28.50 -14.51
CA THR A 115 16.97 28.14 -14.48
C THR A 115 17.04 26.78 -14.59
N LYS A 116 17.32 26.31 -14.64
CA LYS A 116 17.54 25.16 -14.68
C LYS A 116 17.20 24.28 -13.98
N GLU A 117 16.98 23.66 -13.78
CA GLU A 117 16.69 22.85 -13.24
C GLU A 117 16.60 22.50 -12.26
N ASP A 118 16.27 22.03 -12.06
CA ASP A 118 16.00 21.67 -11.18
C ASP A 118 16.24 21.09 -10.38
N PRO A 119 15.92 20.92 -9.92
CA PRO A 119 16.18 20.49 -8.96
C PRO A 119 16.17 19.45 -8.52
N VAL A 120 16.21 19.04 -8.07
CA VAL A 120 16.00 18.08 -7.53
C VAL A 120 16.10 17.91 -6.50
#